data_447eb19644256485e26968b7a77c66d0
#
_entry.id   447eb19644256485e26968b7a77c66d0
#
_cell.length_a   1.000
_cell.length_b   1.000
_cell.length_c   1.000
_cell.angle_alpha   90.00
_cell.angle_beta   90.00
_cell.angle_gamma   90.00
#
_symmetry.space_group_name_H-M   'P 1'
#
loop_
_entity.id
_entity.type
_entity.pdbx_description
1 polymer ?
#
loop_
_entity_poly.entity_id
_entity_poly.type
_entity_poly.pdbx_seq_one_letter_code
_entity_poly.pdbx_strand_id
1 'polypeptide(L)'
;MKLKPIKDKKKISVIFDRGALIKGSHISLRFYDFKDKKCVYGVSVPKKSHTLAVRRNKIKRRMREQLGLIKQLKSMVGLSFFVIYHSKSTLSSKEIGLCLFDLFQLLKKKIEG
;
A
#
# COMPACT_ATOMS: atom_id res chain seq x y z
N MET A 1 -9.61 11.88 8.47
CA MET A 1 -8.36 12.32 7.85
C MET A 1 -8.29 11.81 6.42
N LYS A 2 -7.95 12.67 5.50
CA LYS A 2 -7.91 12.31 4.09
C LYS A 2 -6.57 11.68 3.73
N LEU A 3 -6.61 10.52 3.11
CA LEU A 3 -5.40 9.80 2.66
C LEU A 3 -4.79 10.53 1.46
N LYS A 4 -3.50 10.87 1.56
CA LYS A 4 -2.80 11.59 0.49
C LYS A 4 -1.70 10.72 -0.13
N PRO A 5 -1.47 10.85 -1.45
CA PRO A 5 -0.37 10.12 -2.08
C PRO A 5 0.99 10.65 -1.63
N ILE A 6 1.96 9.75 -1.55
CA ILE A 6 3.31 10.09 -1.15
C ILE A 6 4.05 10.75 -2.34
N LYS A 7 4.68 11.90 -2.09
CA LYS A 7 5.45 12.62 -3.09
C LYS A 7 6.90 12.87 -2.67
N ASP A 8 7.19 12.70 -1.39
CA ASP A 8 8.53 12.94 -0.84
C ASP A 8 9.45 11.77 -1.14
N LYS A 9 10.44 12.00 -2.00
CA LYS A 9 11.41 10.97 -2.40
C LYS A 9 12.23 10.44 -1.22
N LYS A 10 12.51 11.28 -0.23
CA LYS A 10 13.24 10.87 0.98
C LYS A 10 12.43 9.88 1.79
N LYS A 11 11.13 10.13 1.94
CA LYS A 11 10.22 9.21 2.65
C LYS A 11 10.11 7.87 1.92
N ILE A 12 10.01 7.90 0.59
CA ILE A 12 9.96 6.68 -0.22
C ILE A 12 11.23 5.87 0.01
N SER A 13 12.39 6.50 -0.03
CA SER A 13 13.68 5.85 0.19
C SER A 13 13.75 5.20 1.57
N VAL A 14 13.32 5.91 2.61
CA VAL A 14 13.32 5.40 4.00
C VAL A 14 12.38 4.19 4.11
N ILE A 15 11.21 4.25 3.50
CA ILE A 15 10.25 3.14 3.55
C ILE A 15 10.87 1.88 2.95
N PHE A 16 11.57 1.99 1.81
CA PHE A 16 12.19 0.84 1.17
C PHE A 16 13.46 0.36 1.85
N ASP A 17 14.23 1.28 2.47
CA ASP A 17 15.48 0.92 3.14
C ASP A 17 15.27 0.44 4.58
N ARG A 18 14.39 1.09 5.33
CA ARG A 18 14.22 0.85 6.77
C ARG A 18 12.82 0.36 7.15
N GLY A 19 11.87 0.44 6.23
CA GLY A 19 10.51 0.04 6.52
C GLY A 19 10.35 -1.46 6.74
N ALA A 20 9.37 -1.82 7.54
CA ALA A 20 9.00 -3.21 7.73
C ALA A 20 8.19 -3.71 6.54
N LEU A 21 8.29 -5.00 6.25
CA LEU A 21 7.58 -5.64 5.15
C LEU A 21 6.56 -6.63 5.69
N ILE A 22 5.33 -6.52 5.20
CA ILE A 22 4.30 -7.55 5.40
C ILE A 22 4.01 -8.14 4.03
N LYS A 23 4.36 -9.41 3.85
CA LYS A 23 4.22 -10.09 2.57
C LYS A 23 2.87 -10.78 2.47
N GLY A 24 2.09 -10.44 1.44
CA GLY A 24 0.86 -11.10 1.10
C GLY A 24 1.01 -11.98 -0.13
N SER A 25 -0.04 -12.72 -0.50
CA SER A 25 -0.01 -13.64 -1.64
C SER A 25 0.09 -12.92 -2.98
N HIS A 26 -0.58 -11.80 -3.14
CA HIS A 26 -0.60 -11.04 -4.41
C HIS A 26 -0.10 -9.61 -4.26
N ILE A 27 -0.19 -9.07 -3.06
CA ILE A 27 0.17 -7.69 -2.74
C ILE A 27 0.96 -7.70 -1.45
N SER A 28 2.03 -6.91 -1.39
CA SER A 28 2.84 -6.76 -0.18
C SER A 28 2.77 -5.31 0.28
N LEU A 29 3.05 -5.10 1.56
CA LEU A 29 2.98 -3.79 2.20
C LEU A 29 4.30 -3.47 2.88
N ARG A 30 4.89 -2.31 2.54
CA ARG A 30 6.01 -1.75 3.28
C ARG A 30 5.54 -0.51 3.99
N PHE A 31 5.97 -0.34 5.23
CA PHE A 31 5.55 0.80 6.03
C PHE A 31 6.67 1.27 6.95
N TYR A 32 6.60 2.53 7.34
CA TYR A 32 7.52 3.14 8.28
C TYR A 32 6.77 4.20 9.09
N ASP A 33 7.00 4.22 10.39
CA ASP A 33 6.39 5.21 11.28
C ASP A 33 7.31 6.42 11.38
N PHE A 34 6.92 7.51 10.73
CA PHE A 34 7.67 8.76 10.76
C PHE A 34 7.34 9.61 11.98
N LYS A 35 6.38 9.17 12.78
CA LYS A 35 5.93 9.88 14.00
C LYS A 35 5.50 11.32 13.71
N ASP A 36 5.04 11.58 12.50
CA ASP A 36 4.46 12.86 12.11
C ASP A 36 2.93 12.79 12.16
N LYS A 37 2.27 13.85 11.70
CA LYS A 37 0.79 13.91 11.72
C LYS A 37 0.17 13.50 10.40
N LYS A 38 0.96 12.97 9.48
CA LYS A 38 0.50 12.62 8.14
C LYS A 38 0.44 11.11 7.94
N CYS A 39 -0.54 10.68 7.15
CA CYS A 39 -0.61 9.34 6.63
C CYS A 39 -0.58 9.43 5.12
N VAL A 40 0.53 9.04 4.52
CA VAL A 40 0.71 9.10 3.07
C VAL A 40 0.95 7.70 2.51
N TYR A 41 0.57 7.49 1.27
CA TYR A 41 0.62 6.16 0.66
C TYR A 41 1.21 6.21 -0.74
N GLY A 42 1.77 5.08 -1.17
CA GLY A 42 2.17 4.87 -2.54
C GLY A 42 1.68 3.52 -3.03
N VAL A 43 1.47 3.40 -4.33
CA VAL A 43 1.14 2.13 -4.98
C VAL A 43 2.17 1.86 -6.06
N SER A 44 2.57 0.60 -6.19
CA SER A 44 3.59 0.20 -7.15
C SER A 44 3.15 -1.07 -7.88
N VAL A 45 3.22 -1.02 -9.21
CA VAL A 45 2.99 -2.19 -10.07
C VAL A 45 4.22 -2.33 -10.95
N PRO A 46 5.08 -3.34 -10.69
CA PRO A 46 6.33 -3.48 -11.44
C PRO A 46 6.11 -3.74 -12.93
N LYS A 47 6.98 -3.15 -13.76
CA LYS A 47 6.95 -3.33 -15.21
C LYS A 47 7.19 -4.77 -15.63
N LYS A 48 7.93 -5.52 -14.85
CA LYS A 48 8.22 -6.93 -15.13
C LYS A 48 6.97 -7.79 -15.21
N SER A 49 6.01 -7.53 -14.32
CA SER A 49 4.77 -8.30 -14.26
C SER A 49 3.72 -7.82 -15.26
N HIS A 50 3.69 -6.50 -15.50
CA HIS A 50 2.68 -5.88 -16.35
C HIS A 50 3.35 -4.83 -17.24
N THR A 51 3.72 -5.24 -18.45
CA THR A 51 4.47 -4.40 -19.38
C THR A 51 3.63 -3.27 -19.99
N LEU A 52 2.32 -3.48 -20.14
CA LEU A 52 1.42 -2.48 -20.71
C LEU A 52 1.08 -1.40 -19.67
N ALA A 53 1.36 -0.14 -20.00
CA ALA A 53 1.06 0.99 -19.13
C ALA A 53 -0.42 1.10 -18.77
N VAL A 54 -1.30 0.82 -19.73
CA VAL A 54 -2.76 0.86 -19.52
C VAL A 54 -3.17 -0.12 -18.42
N ARG A 55 -2.60 -1.33 -18.44
CA ARG A 55 -2.90 -2.37 -17.45
C ARG A 55 -2.36 -1.97 -16.06
N ARG A 56 -1.13 -1.45 -15.99
CA ARG A 56 -0.56 -0.97 -14.73
C ARG A 56 -1.41 0.14 -14.12
N ASN A 57 -1.84 1.09 -14.93
CA ASN A 57 -2.67 2.21 -14.46
C ASN A 57 -4.02 1.73 -13.95
N LYS A 58 -4.62 0.75 -14.59
CA LYS A 58 -5.89 0.14 -14.17
C LYS A 58 -5.74 -0.51 -12.79
N ILE A 59 -4.66 -1.28 -12.59
CA ILE A 59 -4.37 -1.93 -11.30
C ILE A 59 -4.13 -0.88 -10.22
N LYS A 60 -3.32 0.14 -10.50
CA LYS A 60 -3.06 1.23 -9.55
C LYS A 60 -4.34 1.93 -9.13
N ARG A 61 -5.25 2.20 -10.08
CA ARG A 61 -6.52 2.83 -9.79
C ARG A 61 -7.36 1.96 -8.85
N ARG A 62 -7.45 0.67 -9.11
CA ARG A 62 -8.18 -0.27 -8.26
C ARG A 62 -7.60 -0.32 -6.86
N MET A 63 -6.27 -0.32 -6.74
CA MET A 63 -5.59 -0.29 -5.45
C MET A 63 -5.93 0.97 -4.66
N ARG A 64 -5.89 2.14 -5.31
CA ARG A 64 -6.21 3.42 -4.66
C ARG A 64 -7.67 3.47 -4.20
N GLU A 65 -8.59 2.99 -5.03
CA GLU A 65 -10.01 2.95 -4.69
C GLU A 65 -10.27 2.07 -3.47
N GLN A 66 -9.66 0.90 -3.43
CA GLN A 66 -9.83 -0.02 -2.29
C GLN A 66 -9.15 0.48 -1.03
N LEU A 67 -7.99 1.14 -1.15
CA LEU A 67 -7.33 1.77 0.00
C LEU A 67 -8.22 2.82 0.64
N GLY A 68 -8.93 3.61 -0.16
CA GLY A 68 -9.85 4.63 0.33
C GLY A 68 -11.01 4.07 1.15
N LEU A 69 -11.31 2.78 1.01
CA LEU A 69 -12.40 2.13 1.74
C LEU A 69 -11.94 1.51 3.07
N ILE A 70 -10.65 1.50 3.35
CA ILE A 70 -10.11 0.87 4.56
C ILE A 70 -10.21 1.84 5.74
N LYS A 71 -11.08 1.53 6.69
CA LYS A 71 -11.33 2.38 7.86
C LYS A 71 -10.17 2.43 8.84
N GLN A 72 -9.38 1.36 8.92
CA GLN A 72 -8.23 1.27 9.81
C GLN A 72 -7.18 2.35 9.55
N LEU A 73 -7.11 2.87 8.33
CA LEU A 73 -6.14 3.91 7.96
C LEU A 73 -6.32 5.20 8.76
N LYS A 74 -7.53 5.47 9.25
CA LYS A 74 -7.81 6.68 10.03
C LYS A 74 -7.06 6.70 11.36
N SER A 75 -6.75 5.52 11.91
CA SER A 75 -6.03 5.41 13.19
C SER A 75 -4.51 5.28 13.02
N MET A 76 -4.02 5.29 11.79
CA MET A 76 -2.60 5.07 11.49
C MET A 76 -1.86 6.38 11.21
N VAL A 77 -2.10 7.38 12.05
CA VAL A 77 -1.43 8.69 11.94
C VAL A 77 0.08 8.52 12.17
N GLY A 78 0.86 9.13 11.31
CA GLY A 78 2.32 9.05 11.37
C GLY A 78 2.91 7.96 10.49
N LEU A 79 2.11 6.96 10.12
CA LEU A 79 2.57 5.88 9.25
C LEU A 79 2.51 6.31 7.78
N SER A 80 3.58 6.02 7.08
CA SER A 80 3.62 6.11 5.63
C SER A 80 3.87 4.72 5.08
N PHE A 81 3.22 4.36 3.98
CA PHE A 81 3.29 3.00 3.48
C PHE A 81 3.30 2.95 1.95
N PHE A 82 3.82 1.84 1.44
CA PHE A 82 3.83 1.52 0.02
C PHE A 82 3.19 0.16 -0.18
N VAL A 83 2.24 0.10 -1.09
CA VAL A 83 1.55 -1.14 -1.46
C VAL A 83 2.14 -1.60 -2.79
N ILE A 84 2.71 -2.80 -2.81
CA ILE A 84 3.42 -3.35 -3.95
C ILE A 84 2.64 -4.52 -4.52
N TYR A 85 2.21 -4.39 -5.78
CA TYR A 85 1.48 -5.44 -6.49
C TYR A 85 2.48 -6.37 -7.16
N HIS A 86 2.47 -7.65 -6.80
CA HIS A 86 3.40 -8.61 -7.38
C HIS A 86 2.73 -9.81 -8.05
N SER A 87 1.42 -9.79 -8.18
CA SER A 87 0.70 -10.83 -8.92
C SER A 87 0.90 -10.63 -10.43
N LYS A 88 1.02 -11.73 -11.15
CA LYS A 88 1.09 -11.71 -12.62
C LYS A 88 -0.28 -11.55 -13.24
N SER A 89 -1.33 -11.82 -12.48
CA SER A 89 -2.72 -11.70 -12.93
C SER A 89 -3.25 -10.29 -12.72
N THR A 90 -4.28 -9.92 -13.48
CA THR A 90 -5.01 -8.68 -13.26
C THR A 90 -6.18 -8.98 -12.33
N LEU A 91 -6.01 -8.69 -11.05
CA LEU A 91 -7.03 -8.95 -10.04
C LEU A 91 -8.20 -7.96 -10.15
N SER A 92 -9.39 -8.43 -9.81
CA SER A 92 -10.57 -7.56 -9.73
C SER A 92 -10.45 -6.61 -8.54
N SER A 93 -11.26 -5.55 -8.53
CA SER A 93 -11.29 -4.62 -7.40
C SER A 93 -11.63 -5.33 -6.08
N LYS A 94 -12.55 -6.28 -6.13
CA LYS A 94 -12.93 -7.08 -4.96
C LYS A 94 -11.76 -7.90 -4.42
N GLU A 95 -11.02 -8.57 -5.30
CA GLU A 95 -9.85 -9.37 -4.91
C GLU A 95 -8.76 -8.50 -4.32
N ILE A 96 -8.49 -7.34 -4.93
CA ILE A 96 -7.52 -6.37 -4.42
C ILE A 96 -7.95 -5.88 -3.04
N GLY A 97 -9.24 -5.57 -2.88
CA GLY A 97 -9.79 -5.12 -1.60
C GLY A 97 -9.60 -6.13 -0.49
N LEU A 98 -9.85 -7.42 -0.77
CA LEU A 98 -9.65 -8.49 0.21
C LEU A 98 -8.18 -8.63 0.59
N CYS A 99 -7.27 -8.57 -0.39
CA CYS A 99 -5.83 -8.63 -0.13
C CYS A 99 -5.36 -7.48 0.75
N LEU A 100 -5.81 -6.27 0.46
CA LEU A 100 -5.47 -5.08 1.23
C LEU A 100 -6.03 -5.15 2.64
N PHE A 101 -7.27 -5.60 2.79
CA PHE A 101 -7.90 -5.77 4.10
C PHE A 101 -7.07 -6.69 4.98
N ASP A 102 -6.68 -7.84 4.46
CA ASP A 102 -5.85 -8.82 5.20
C ASP A 102 -4.50 -8.21 5.60
N LEU A 103 -3.85 -7.49 4.69
CA LEU A 103 -2.57 -6.84 4.97
C LEU A 103 -2.69 -5.81 6.09
N PHE A 104 -3.75 -5.00 6.07
CA PHE A 104 -3.94 -3.98 7.09
C PHE A 104 -4.37 -4.55 8.43
N GLN A 105 -5.03 -5.70 8.44
CA GLN A 105 -5.30 -6.43 9.68
C GLN A 105 -4.00 -6.90 10.33
N LEU A 106 -3.09 -7.44 9.52
CA LEU A 106 -1.76 -7.86 10.00
C LEU A 106 -0.94 -6.67 10.47
N LEU A 107 -1.02 -5.55 9.77
CA LEU A 107 -0.34 -4.31 10.15
C LEU A 107 -0.83 -3.82 11.50
N LYS A 108 -2.13 -3.82 11.71
CA LYS A 108 -2.74 -3.39 12.98
C LYS A 108 -2.23 -4.25 14.14
N LYS A 109 -2.20 -5.56 13.98
CA LYS A 109 -1.69 -6.48 15.00
C LYS A 109 -0.22 -6.20 15.30
N LYS A 110 0.58 -5.94 14.28
CA LYS A 110 2.00 -5.67 14.41
C LYS A 110 2.29 -4.38 15.18
N ILE A 111 1.47 -3.35 14.94
CA ILE A 111 1.59 -2.06 15.61
C ILE A 111 1.16 -2.17 17.08
N GLU A 112 0.06 -2.87 17.33
CA GLU A 112 -0.51 -3.02 18.69
C GLU A 112 0.23 -4.06 19.52
N GLY A 113 0.86 -4.99 18.83
CA GLY A 113 1.62 -6.05 19.47
C GLY A 113 3.05 -5.68 19.70
#